data_66d1bd6e0b31b678d09b220e864f93c6
#
_entry.id   66d1bd6e0b31b678d09b220e864f93c6
#
_cell.length_a   1.000
_cell.length_b   1.000
_cell.length_c   1.000
_cell.angle_alpha   90.00
_cell.angle_beta   90.00
_cell.angle_gamma   90.00
#
_symmetry.space_group_name_H-M   'P 1'
#
loop_
_entity.id
_entity.type
_entity.pdbx_description
1 polymer ?
#
loop_
_entity_poly.entity_id
_entity_poly.type
_entity_poly.pdbx_seq_one_letter_code
_entity_poly.pdbx_strand_id
1 'polypeptide(L)'
;LEVLREQLGMISVKQGCAVGECGACTVLLDDVPVDACLYLAIWADGRSIRTVEGESRNDKLSRVQQAFVDEGAVQCGICTPGFVMAATAFAEKHKHHKASRHDIRRGLAGNLCRCTGYDTIVTAVQKCLEDDS
;
A
#
# COMPACT_ATOMS: atom_id res chain seq x y z
N LEU A 1 3.62 9.01 11.42
CA LEU A 1 4.70 8.92 10.43
C LEU A 1 6.07 9.05 11.09
N GLU A 2 6.30 10.09 11.88
CA GLU A 2 7.59 10.36 12.54
C GLU A 2 8.03 9.19 13.45
N VAL A 3 7.14 8.69 14.30
CA VAL A 3 7.43 7.53 15.17
C VAL A 3 7.86 6.31 14.36
N LEU A 4 7.14 5.99 13.28
CA LEU A 4 7.48 4.85 12.42
C LEU A 4 8.88 4.99 11.81
N ARG A 5 9.21 6.17 11.29
CA ARG A 5 10.47 6.40 10.59
C ARG A 5 11.66 6.60 11.52
N GLU A 6 11.50 7.49 12.50
CA GLU A 6 12.63 7.98 13.30
C GLU A 6 12.92 7.13 14.54
N GLN A 7 11.87 6.54 15.12
CA GLN A 7 12.02 5.74 16.34
C GLN A 7 12.04 4.23 16.06
N LEU A 8 11.22 3.77 15.10
CA LEU A 8 11.11 2.34 14.78
C LEU A 8 11.87 1.93 13.51
N GLY A 9 12.49 2.87 12.80
CA GLY A 9 13.30 2.57 11.61
C GLY A 9 12.52 2.07 10.39
N MET A 10 11.20 2.24 10.36
CA MET A 10 10.34 1.83 9.24
C MET A 10 10.41 2.86 8.10
N ILE A 11 11.55 2.92 7.45
CA ILE A 11 11.87 3.95 6.43
C ILE A 11 11.12 3.77 5.11
N SER A 12 10.45 2.64 4.90
CA SER A 12 9.57 2.44 3.75
C SER A 12 8.35 3.34 3.78
N VAL A 13 7.88 3.72 4.97
CA VAL A 13 6.78 4.67 5.12
C VAL A 13 7.25 6.05 4.68
N LYS A 14 6.85 6.50 3.49
CA LYS A 14 7.39 7.70 2.85
C LYS A 14 6.60 8.96 3.23
N GLN A 15 7.32 10.08 3.36
CA GLN A 15 6.68 11.39 3.48
C GLN A 15 6.64 12.05 2.09
N GLY A 16 5.42 12.19 1.55
CA GLY A 16 5.21 12.95 0.32
C GLY A 16 4.66 14.34 0.63
N CYS A 17 3.37 14.44 0.95
CA CYS A 17 2.68 15.73 1.13
C CYS A 17 2.58 16.21 2.59
N ALA A 18 2.61 15.32 3.57
CA ALA A 18 2.39 15.60 5.00
C ALA A 18 1.00 16.24 5.34
N VAL A 19 0.04 16.15 4.40
CA VAL A 19 -1.31 16.73 4.53
C VAL A 19 -2.42 15.73 4.17
N GLY A 20 -2.13 14.43 4.11
CA GLY A 20 -3.12 13.37 3.89
C GLY A 20 -3.67 13.24 2.47
N GLU A 21 -2.95 13.76 1.44
CA GLU A 21 -3.45 13.79 0.07
C GLU A 21 -2.82 12.74 -0.85
N CYS A 22 -1.56 12.35 -0.59
CA CYS A 22 -0.81 11.58 -1.58
C CYS A 22 -0.72 10.08 -1.31
N GLY A 23 -1.02 9.63 -0.10
CA GLY A 23 -0.98 8.22 0.27
C GLY A 23 0.41 7.57 0.29
N ALA A 24 1.52 8.31 0.10
CA ALA A 24 2.87 7.75 0.17
C ALA A 24 3.20 7.17 1.55
N CYS A 25 2.51 7.64 2.59
CA CYS A 25 2.65 7.21 3.97
C CYS A 25 1.58 6.19 4.41
N THR A 26 0.83 5.60 3.49
CA THR A 26 -0.21 4.62 3.84
C THR A 26 0.39 3.43 4.58
N VAL A 27 -0.21 3.12 5.72
CA VAL A 27 0.04 1.91 6.52
C VAL A 27 -1.31 1.27 6.85
N LEU A 28 -1.31 0.00 7.28
CA LEU A 28 -2.54 -0.62 7.78
C LEU A 28 -2.56 -0.58 9.30
N LEU A 29 -3.61 0.00 9.86
CA LEU A 29 -3.88 0.03 11.28
C LEU A 29 -5.08 -0.86 11.56
N ASP A 30 -4.86 -2.00 12.24
CA ASP A 30 -5.86 -3.07 12.37
C ASP A 30 -6.51 -3.42 11.02
N ASP A 31 -5.65 -3.63 10.00
CA ASP A 31 -5.98 -3.95 8.60
C ASP A 31 -6.76 -2.86 7.82
N VAL A 32 -6.90 -1.67 8.39
CA VAL A 32 -7.52 -0.51 7.73
C VAL A 32 -6.44 0.45 7.23
N PRO A 33 -6.44 0.83 5.93
CA PRO A 33 -5.47 1.79 5.42
C PRO A 33 -5.68 3.17 6.01
N VAL A 34 -4.60 3.77 6.51
CA VAL A 34 -4.57 5.12 7.07
C VAL A 34 -3.35 5.90 6.58
N ASP A 35 -3.49 7.20 6.48
CA ASP A 35 -2.38 8.11 6.19
C ASP A 35 -1.59 8.42 7.47
N ALA A 36 -0.41 7.82 7.62
CA ALA A 36 0.40 7.96 8.82
C ALA A 36 0.84 9.41 9.12
N CYS A 37 0.85 10.30 8.12
CA CYS A 37 1.21 11.71 8.32
C CYS A 37 0.14 12.51 9.10
N LEU A 38 -1.12 12.06 9.09
CA LEU A 38 -2.23 12.69 9.83
C LEU A 38 -2.63 11.92 11.07
N TYR A 39 -2.16 10.68 11.23
CA TYR A 39 -2.55 9.82 12.34
C TYR A 39 -1.68 10.12 13.58
N LEU A 40 -2.31 10.49 14.69
CA LEU A 40 -1.59 10.71 15.95
C LEU A 40 -1.12 9.38 16.55
N ALA A 41 0.15 9.31 16.92
CA ALA A 41 0.76 8.10 17.47
C ALA A 41 0.03 7.58 18.73
N ILE A 42 -0.48 8.48 19.56
CA ILE A 42 -1.25 8.13 20.77
C ILE A 42 -2.51 7.31 20.45
N TRP A 43 -3.12 7.50 19.28
CA TRP A 43 -4.29 6.73 18.85
C TRP A 43 -3.95 5.32 18.35
N ALA A 44 -2.67 5.08 18.10
CA ALA A 44 -2.19 3.77 17.68
C ALA A 44 -1.75 2.88 18.87
N ASP A 45 -1.80 3.41 20.08
CA ASP A 45 -1.46 2.63 21.27
C ASP A 45 -2.35 1.41 21.42
N GLY A 46 -1.75 0.24 21.64
CA GLY A 46 -2.45 -1.04 21.74
C GLY A 46 -3.00 -1.59 20.41
N ARG A 47 -2.72 -0.95 19.26
CA ARG A 47 -3.20 -1.36 17.94
C ARG A 47 -2.09 -2.00 17.10
N SER A 48 -2.48 -2.82 16.14
CA SER A 48 -1.57 -3.46 15.20
C SER A 48 -1.29 -2.53 14.02
N ILE A 49 0.00 -2.29 13.71
CA ILE A 49 0.41 -1.53 12.54
C ILE A 49 1.17 -2.46 11.60
N ARG A 50 0.74 -2.51 10.33
CA ARG A 50 1.45 -3.21 9.25
C ARG A 50 2.05 -2.18 8.29
N THR A 51 3.31 -2.36 7.96
CA THR A 51 4.04 -1.60 6.94
C THR A 51 4.53 -2.55 5.86
N VAL A 52 5.00 -2.02 4.73
CA VAL A 52 5.44 -2.86 3.59
C VAL A 52 6.59 -3.81 3.95
N GLU A 53 7.39 -3.49 4.96
CA GLU A 53 8.44 -4.36 5.48
C GLU A 53 7.88 -5.69 6.02
N GLY A 54 6.69 -5.64 6.63
CA GLY A 54 6.02 -6.79 7.21
C GLY A 54 5.27 -7.67 6.20
N GLU A 55 5.13 -7.21 4.95
CA GLU A 55 4.41 -7.97 3.91
C GLU A 55 5.25 -9.13 3.34
N SER A 56 6.57 -9.00 3.33
CA SER A 56 7.48 -10.09 2.95
C SER A 56 7.67 -11.08 4.10
N ARG A 57 7.67 -12.37 3.79
CA ARG A 57 7.88 -13.45 4.78
C ARG A 57 8.92 -14.44 4.28
N ASN A 58 9.89 -14.80 5.11
CA ASN A 58 10.94 -15.78 4.77
C ASN A 58 11.65 -15.45 3.45
N ASP A 59 12.05 -14.20 3.26
CA ASP A 59 12.69 -13.66 2.06
C ASP A 59 11.85 -13.80 0.76
N LYS A 60 10.55 -14.03 0.90
CA LYS A 60 9.60 -14.06 -0.22
C LYS A 60 8.70 -12.84 -0.20
N LEU A 61 8.57 -12.22 -1.35
CA LEU A 61 7.62 -11.15 -1.55
C LEU A 61 6.18 -11.63 -1.33
N SER A 62 5.33 -10.77 -0.80
CA SER A 62 3.89 -11.02 -0.82
C SER A 62 3.38 -11.04 -2.27
N ARG A 63 2.20 -11.59 -2.48
CA ARG A 63 1.58 -11.63 -3.82
C ARG A 63 1.43 -10.24 -4.44
N VAL A 64 1.03 -9.26 -3.63
CA VAL A 64 0.91 -7.87 -4.09
C VAL A 64 2.28 -7.32 -4.47
N GLN A 65 3.30 -7.51 -3.64
CA GLN A 65 4.66 -7.06 -3.94
C GLN A 65 5.19 -7.73 -5.22
N GLN A 66 4.99 -9.04 -5.37
CA GLN A 66 5.44 -9.77 -6.56
C GLN A 66 4.72 -9.26 -7.82
N ALA A 67 3.41 -9.07 -7.78
CA ALA A 67 2.65 -8.53 -8.90
C ALA A 67 3.13 -7.11 -9.31
N PHE A 68 3.52 -6.26 -8.35
CA PHE A 68 4.10 -4.96 -8.66
C PHE A 68 5.44 -5.06 -9.39
N VAL A 69 6.27 -6.06 -9.05
CA VAL A 69 7.53 -6.33 -9.75
C VAL A 69 7.26 -6.85 -11.16
N ASP A 70 6.41 -7.86 -11.29
CA ASP A 70 6.15 -8.57 -12.55
C ASP A 70 5.51 -7.66 -13.60
N GLU A 71 4.64 -6.74 -13.17
CA GLU A 71 3.96 -5.80 -14.06
C GLU A 71 4.70 -4.47 -14.28
N GLY A 72 5.90 -4.33 -13.71
CA GLY A 72 6.65 -3.08 -13.81
C GLY A 72 5.91 -1.88 -13.20
N ALA A 73 5.15 -2.11 -12.13
CA ALA A 73 4.36 -1.08 -11.45
C ALA A 73 5.20 -0.13 -10.57
N VAL A 74 6.52 -0.15 -10.73
CA VAL A 74 7.49 0.63 -9.97
C VAL A 74 8.37 1.42 -10.92
N GLN A 75 8.53 2.73 -10.68
CA GLN A 75 9.53 3.56 -11.35
C GLN A 75 10.45 4.21 -10.31
N CYS A 76 10.18 5.43 -9.85
CA CYS A 76 11.04 6.05 -8.82
C CYS A 76 10.94 5.39 -7.44
N GLY A 77 9.85 4.68 -7.15
CA GLY A 77 9.65 3.89 -5.92
C GLY A 77 9.06 4.66 -4.73
N ILE A 78 8.93 6.00 -4.78
CA ILE A 78 8.45 6.80 -3.63
C ILE A 78 7.01 6.45 -3.23
N CYS A 79 6.11 6.30 -4.21
CA CYS A 79 4.71 5.96 -3.94
C CYS A 79 4.50 4.46 -3.68
N THR A 80 5.44 3.61 -4.07
CA THR A 80 5.27 2.16 -4.11
C THR A 80 4.89 1.55 -2.76
N PRO A 81 5.55 1.87 -1.63
CA PRO A 81 5.16 1.30 -0.34
C PRO A 81 3.71 1.60 0.03
N GLY A 82 3.26 2.85 -0.17
CA GLY A 82 1.89 3.25 0.10
C GLY A 82 0.88 2.52 -0.80
N PHE A 83 1.18 2.39 -2.11
CA PHE A 83 0.33 1.63 -3.02
C PHE A 83 0.27 0.15 -2.68
N VAL A 84 1.38 -0.47 -2.29
CA VAL A 84 1.40 -1.88 -1.88
C VAL A 84 0.48 -2.08 -0.66
N MET A 85 0.55 -1.20 0.34
CA MET A 85 -0.31 -1.31 1.52
C MET A 85 -1.80 -1.11 1.18
N ALA A 86 -2.13 -0.10 0.37
CA ALA A 86 -3.49 0.13 -0.09
C ALA A 86 -4.01 -1.03 -0.95
N ALA A 87 -3.17 -1.59 -1.83
CA ALA A 87 -3.50 -2.74 -2.66
C ALA A 87 -3.68 -4.02 -1.84
N THR A 88 -2.86 -4.21 -0.80
CA THR A 88 -3.01 -5.34 0.14
C THR A 88 -4.37 -5.29 0.83
N ALA A 89 -4.74 -4.15 1.41
CA ALA A 89 -6.05 -3.99 2.03
C ALA A 89 -7.20 -4.19 1.04
N PHE A 90 -7.05 -3.68 -0.19
CA PHE A 90 -8.03 -3.87 -1.25
C PHE A 90 -8.17 -5.35 -1.63
N ALA A 91 -7.06 -6.07 -1.83
CA ALA A 91 -7.05 -7.48 -2.18
C ALA A 91 -7.64 -8.35 -1.07
N GLU A 92 -7.26 -8.11 0.20
CA GLU A 92 -7.81 -8.82 1.35
C GLU A 92 -9.34 -8.66 1.46
N LYS A 93 -9.84 -7.46 1.19
CA LYS A 93 -11.29 -7.18 1.18
C LYS A 93 -12.02 -7.86 0.01
N HIS A 94 -11.36 -8.06 -1.14
CA HIS A 94 -11.95 -8.61 -2.36
C HIS A 94 -11.54 -10.07 -2.63
N LYS A 95 -11.02 -10.78 -1.64
CA LYS A 95 -10.44 -12.13 -1.74
C LYS A 95 -11.32 -13.17 -2.42
N HIS A 96 -12.63 -12.96 -2.47
CA HIS A 96 -13.61 -13.86 -3.07
C HIS A 96 -14.54 -13.16 -4.08
N HIS A 97 -14.18 -11.97 -4.53
CA HIS A 97 -15.00 -11.17 -5.43
C HIS A 97 -14.17 -10.62 -6.58
N LYS A 98 -14.66 -10.78 -7.80
CA LYS A 98 -14.05 -10.14 -8.95
C LYS A 98 -14.23 -8.63 -8.84
N ALA A 99 -13.13 -7.89 -8.83
CA ALA A 99 -13.14 -6.45 -8.92
C ALA A 99 -12.81 -6.00 -10.34
N SER A 100 -13.59 -5.09 -10.89
CA SER A 100 -13.28 -4.49 -12.18
C SER A 100 -12.08 -3.53 -12.07
N ARG A 101 -11.45 -3.21 -13.22
CA ARG A 101 -10.40 -2.17 -13.25
C ARG A 101 -10.88 -0.83 -12.70
N HIS A 102 -12.17 -0.52 -12.89
CA HIS A 102 -12.77 0.69 -12.31
C HIS A 102 -12.81 0.63 -10.78
N ASP A 103 -13.20 -0.52 -10.22
CA ASP A 103 -13.23 -0.69 -8.75
C ASP A 103 -11.82 -0.60 -8.14
N ILE A 104 -10.82 -1.19 -8.82
CA ILE A 104 -9.42 -1.08 -8.41
C ILE A 104 -8.98 0.38 -8.42
N ARG A 105 -9.23 1.15 -9.49
CA ARG A 105 -8.91 2.57 -9.55
C ARG A 105 -9.55 3.36 -8.42
N ARG A 106 -10.81 3.08 -8.12
CA ARG A 106 -11.52 3.74 -7.00
C ARG A 106 -10.94 3.34 -5.65
N GLY A 107 -10.62 2.07 -5.47
CA GLY A 107 -10.04 1.56 -4.23
C GLY A 107 -8.65 2.13 -3.91
N LEU A 108 -7.90 2.51 -4.95
CA LEU A 108 -6.56 3.08 -4.84
C LEU A 108 -6.54 4.61 -5.01
N ALA A 109 -7.69 5.28 -5.08
CA ALA A 109 -7.78 6.71 -5.42
C ALA A 109 -7.08 7.64 -4.40
N GLY A 110 -6.87 7.18 -3.16
CA GLY A 110 -6.14 7.91 -2.12
C GLY A 110 -4.61 7.93 -2.29
N ASN A 111 -4.06 7.19 -3.27
CA ASN A 111 -2.63 7.08 -3.51
C ASN A 111 -2.25 7.72 -4.85
N LEU A 112 -1.26 8.62 -4.83
CA LEU A 112 -0.83 9.35 -6.01
C LEU A 112 0.53 8.87 -6.52
N CYS A 113 0.64 8.74 -7.86
CA CYS A 113 1.88 8.44 -8.55
C CYS A 113 2.06 9.42 -9.72
N ARG A 114 3.24 10.05 -9.82
CA ARG A 114 3.55 10.96 -10.92
C ARG A 114 4.25 10.26 -12.09
N CYS A 115 4.75 9.05 -11.88
CA CYS A 115 5.63 8.36 -12.83
C CYS A 115 4.90 7.37 -13.74
N THR A 116 4.09 6.48 -13.18
CA THR A 116 3.58 5.27 -13.85
C THR A 116 2.35 5.49 -14.73
N GLY A 117 1.61 6.60 -14.54
CA GLY A 117 0.30 6.77 -15.17
C GLY A 117 -0.78 5.81 -14.67
N TYR A 118 -0.51 5.09 -13.56
CA TYR A 118 -1.42 4.18 -12.82
C TYR A 118 -1.77 2.86 -13.52
N ASP A 119 -1.63 2.73 -14.83
CA ASP A 119 -2.16 1.57 -15.57
C ASP A 119 -1.47 0.27 -15.18
N THR A 120 -0.14 0.27 -15.03
CA THR A 120 0.63 -0.88 -14.55
C THR A 120 0.29 -1.25 -13.11
N ILE A 121 0.04 -0.25 -12.24
CA ILE A 121 -0.40 -0.47 -10.86
C ILE A 121 -1.76 -1.17 -10.83
N VAL A 122 -2.72 -0.70 -11.62
CA VAL A 122 -4.05 -1.31 -11.73
C VAL A 122 -3.96 -2.73 -12.27
N THR A 123 -3.08 -2.98 -13.26
CA THR A 123 -2.86 -4.31 -13.81
C THR A 123 -2.25 -5.25 -12.78
N ALA A 124 -1.26 -4.80 -12.01
CA ALA A 124 -0.66 -5.58 -10.93
C ALA A 124 -1.70 -6.03 -9.89
N VAL A 125 -2.57 -5.12 -9.45
CA VAL A 125 -3.63 -5.44 -8.49
C VAL A 125 -4.65 -6.39 -9.11
N GLN A 126 -5.03 -6.20 -10.37
CA GLN A 126 -5.96 -7.09 -11.08
C GLN A 126 -5.42 -8.52 -11.14
N LYS A 127 -4.17 -8.71 -11.53
CA LYS A 127 -3.53 -10.04 -11.58
C LYS A 127 -3.46 -10.68 -10.19
N CYS A 128 -3.12 -9.90 -9.17
CA CYS A 128 -3.12 -10.38 -7.80
C CYS A 128 -4.49 -10.94 -7.36
N LEU A 129 -5.61 -10.39 -7.85
CA LEU A 129 -6.96 -10.87 -7.55
C LEU A 129 -7.35 -12.11 -8.37
N GLU A 130 -6.84 -12.25 -9.60
CA GLU A 130 -7.13 -13.38 -10.48
C GLU A 130 -6.48 -14.67 -9.97
N ASP A 131 -5.31 -14.60 -9.35
CA ASP A 131 -4.59 -15.75 -8.79
C ASP A 131 -5.25 -16.32 -7.51
N ASP A 132 -6.25 -15.65 -6.94
CA ASP A 132 -7.06 -16.11 -5.79
C ASP A 132 -8.32 -16.91 -6.21
N SER A 133 -8.53 -17.17 -7.50
CA SER A 133 -9.76 -17.76 -8.05
C SER A 133 -9.72 -19.27 -8.16
#